data_0cd135be49b060751c272e2628a9a8d6
#
_entry.id   0cd135be49b060751c272e2628a9a8d6
#
_cell.length_a   1.000
_cell.length_b   1.000
_cell.length_c   1.000
_cell.angle_alpha   90.00
_cell.angle_beta   90.00
_cell.angle_gamma   90.00
#
_symmetry.space_group_name_H-M   'P 1'
#
loop_
_entity.id
_entity.type
_entity.pdbx_description
1 polymer ?
#
loop_
_entity_poly.entity_id
_entity_poly.type
_entity_poly.pdbx_seq_one_letter_code
_entity_poly.pdbx_strand_id
1 'polypeptide(L)'
;MIAAEDRLADTLETAVEDLEFRLDEAGVDFEVTTSPNTNQYIVAYADSARHAYVTAELSWDDTPMVFVDIYSVNADGEESWVCGDLSASDALTYIVNA
;
A
#
# COMPACT_ATOMS: atom_id res chain seq x y z
N MET A 1 -14.99 13.61 -19.61
CA MET A 1 -15.15 13.36 -18.15
C MET A 1 -14.46 12.07 -17.78
N ILE A 2 -13.65 12.10 -16.76
CA ILE A 2 -12.97 10.89 -16.26
C ILE A 2 -13.93 10.17 -15.32
N ALA A 3 -14.14 8.87 -15.53
CA ALA A 3 -14.97 8.06 -14.66
C ALA A 3 -14.35 7.98 -13.24
N ALA A 4 -15.19 7.79 -12.22
CA ALA A 4 -14.73 7.69 -10.84
C ALA A 4 -13.70 6.55 -10.67
N GLU A 5 -13.89 5.45 -11.39
CA GLU A 5 -13.00 4.30 -11.38
C GLU A 5 -11.62 4.63 -11.94
N ASP A 6 -11.56 5.47 -12.99
CA ASP A 6 -10.29 5.90 -13.56
C ASP A 6 -9.54 6.81 -12.59
N ARG A 7 -10.26 7.68 -11.89
CA ARG A 7 -9.68 8.53 -10.85
C ARG A 7 -9.15 7.70 -9.68
N LEU A 8 -9.86 6.62 -9.36
CA LEU A 8 -9.45 5.71 -8.29
C LEU A 8 -8.11 5.05 -8.63
N ALA A 9 -7.97 4.56 -9.86
CA ALA A 9 -6.73 3.96 -10.34
C ALA A 9 -5.57 4.96 -10.32
N ASP A 10 -5.80 6.18 -10.79
CA ASP A 10 -4.79 7.23 -10.78
C ASP A 10 -4.38 7.61 -9.35
N THR A 11 -5.35 7.69 -8.45
CA THR A 11 -5.10 8.02 -7.04
C THR A 11 -4.23 6.95 -6.39
N LEU A 12 -4.54 5.68 -6.65
CA LEU A 12 -3.78 4.55 -6.12
C LEU A 12 -2.35 4.56 -6.66
N GLU A 13 -2.19 4.72 -7.97
CA GLU A 13 -0.88 4.74 -8.62
C GLU A 13 -0.02 5.87 -8.07
N THR A 14 -0.59 7.07 -7.94
CA THR A 14 0.12 8.23 -7.39
C THR A 14 0.55 7.98 -5.94
N ALA A 15 -0.33 7.40 -5.14
CA ALA A 15 -0.02 7.09 -3.73
C ALA A 15 1.12 6.08 -3.62
N VAL A 16 1.11 5.04 -4.47
CA VAL A 16 2.16 4.02 -4.47
C VAL A 16 3.50 4.61 -4.93
N GLU A 17 3.49 5.43 -5.98
CA GLU A 17 4.71 6.08 -6.47
C GLU A 17 5.33 6.99 -5.39
N ASP A 18 4.49 7.74 -4.69
CA ASP A 18 4.96 8.59 -3.59
C ASP A 18 5.54 7.76 -2.45
N LEU A 19 4.89 6.66 -2.11
CA LEU A 19 5.37 5.75 -1.07
C LEU A 19 6.71 5.12 -1.47
N GLU A 20 6.84 4.66 -2.72
CA GLU A 20 8.09 4.11 -3.24
C GLU A 20 9.23 5.13 -3.14
N PHE A 21 8.96 6.35 -3.54
CA PHE A 21 9.95 7.42 -3.50
C PHE A 21 10.44 7.67 -2.06
N ARG A 22 9.51 7.72 -1.12
CA ARG A 22 9.84 7.97 0.29
C ARG A 22 10.57 6.81 0.96
N LEU A 23 10.20 5.57 0.61
CA LEU A 23 10.89 4.38 1.11
C LEU A 23 12.31 4.33 0.57
N ASP A 24 12.49 4.66 -0.71
CA ASP A 24 13.79 4.70 -1.34
C ASP A 24 14.70 5.75 -0.66
N GLU A 25 14.16 6.94 -0.39
CA GLU A 25 14.88 7.98 0.32
C GLU A 25 15.28 7.56 1.74
N ALA A 26 14.42 6.76 2.39
CA ALA A 26 14.67 6.25 3.74
C ALA A 26 15.65 5.07 3.77
N GLY A 27 16.06 4.57 2.60
CA GLY A 27 16.99 3.43 2.51
C GLY A 27 16.33 2.08 2.80
N VAL A 28 15.02 1.99 2.62
CA VAL A 28 14.27 0.75 2.84
C VAL A 28 14.25 -0.05 1.54
N ASP A 29 14.66 -1.30 1.59
CA ASP A 29 14.54 -2.21 0.45
C ASP A 29 13.11 -2.72 0.36
N PHE A 30 12.52 -2.64 -0.83
CA PHE A 30 11.14 -3.06 -1.04
C PHE A 30 10.94 -3.55 -2.47
N GLU A 31 9.85 -4.29 -2.67
CA GLU A 31 9.44 -4.76 -3.98
C GLU A 31 7.93 -4.53 -4.10
N VAL A 32 7.49 -3.99 -5.24
CA VAL A 32 6.08 -3.68 -5.48
C VAL A 32 5.51 -4.62 -6.52
N THR A 33 4.37 -5.22 -6.19
CA THR A 33 3.60 -6.03 -7.13
C THR A 33 2.17 -5.54 -7.18
N THR A 34 1.51 -5.74 -8.30
CA THR A 34 0.09 -5.44 -8.43
C THR A 34 -0.73 -6.70 -8.20
N SER A 35 -1.87 -6.54 -7.54
CA SER A 35 -2.82 -7.64 -7.42
C SER A 35 -3.76 -7.58 -8.62
N PRO A 36 -3.81 -8.62 -9.47
CA PRO A 36 -4.73 -8.61 -10.61
C PRO A 36 -6.17 -8.59 -10.11
N ASN A 37 -7.02 -7.88 -10.84
CA ASN A 37 -8.45 -7.77 -10.57
C ASN A 37 -8.84 -6.97 -9.32
N THR A 38 -7.89 -6.26 -8.69
CA THR A 38 -8.20 -5.40 -7.55
C THR A 38 -7.47 -4.07 -7.69
N ASN A 39 -8.01 -3.03 -7.06
CA ASN A 39 -7.35 -1.72 -6.99
C ASN A 39 -6.40 -1.72 -5.81
N GLN A 40 -5.37 -2.60 -5.88
CA GLN A 40 -4.48 -2.84 -4.76
C GLN A 40 -3.06 -3.09 -5.24
N TYR A 41 -2.10 -2.50 -4.55
CA TYR A 41 -0.68 -2.79 -4.72
C TYR A 41 -0.16 -3.43 -3.44
N ILE A 42 0.82 -4.32 -3.59
CA ILE A 42 1.47 -4.99 -2.48
C ILE A 42 2.92 -4.54 -2.44
N VAL A 43 3.33 -3.95 -1.33
CA VAL A 43 4.72 -3.55 -1.11
C VAL A 43 5.32 -4.53 -0.11
N ALA A 44 6.23 -5.38 -0.60
CA ALA A 44 6.96 -6.32 0.25
C ALA A 44 8.23 -5.64 0.76
N TYR A 45 8.49 -5.73 2.06
CA TYR A 45 9.68 -5.15 2.67
C TYR A 45 10.18 -6.06 3.80
N ALA A 46 11.29 -5.68 4.44
CA ALA A 46 11.93 -6.48 5.49
C ALA A 46 12.24 -7.91 5.01
N ASP A 47 12.88 -8.02 3.83
CA ASP A 47 13.21 -9.29 3.18
C ASP A 47 11.96 -10.16 2.94
N SER A 48 10.85 -9.51 2.56
CA SER A 48 9.56 -10.13 2.32
C SER A 48 8.89 -10.72 3.58
N ALA A 49 9.37 -10.36 4.77
CA ALA A 49 8.73 -10.75 6.02
C ALA A 49 7.51 -9.89 6.35
N ARG A 50 7.30 -8.81 5.60
CA ARG A 50 6.17 -7.90 5.77
C ARG A 50 5.58 -7.54 4.41
N HIS A 51 4.25 -7.44 4.36
CA HIS A 51 3.54 -6.96 3.19
C HIS A 51 2.67 -5.78 3.59
N ALA A 52 2.81 -4.66 2.86
CA ALA A 52 1.92 -3.52 3.00
C ALA A 52 0.97 -3.53 1.79
N TYR A 53 -0.31 -3.66 2.06
CA TYR A 53 -1.35 -3.65 1.03
C TYR A 53 -1.89 -2.25 0.91
N VAL A 54 -1.62 -1.60 -0.21
CA VAL A 54 -2.08 -0.25 -0.50
C VAL A 54 -3.35 -0.37 -1.33
N THR A 55 -4.46 0.07 -0.78
CA THR A 55 -5.78 -0.09 -1.39
C THR A 55 -6.43 1.28 -1.58
N ALA A 56 -7.08 1.47 -2.72
CA ALA A 56 -7.88 2.66 -2.97
C ALA A 56 -9.35 2.27 -3.08
N GLU A 57 -10.20 3.03 -2.43
CA GLU A 57 -11.64 2.84 -2.47
C GLU A 57 -12.34 4.19 -2.61
N LEU A 58 -13.56 4.17 -3.14
CA LEU A 58 -14.40 5.35 -3.18
C LEU A 58 -15.20 5.44 -1.88
N SER A 59 -15.20 6.64 -1.28
CA SER A 59 -16.04 6.89 -0.12
C SER A 59 -17.50 7.09 -0.57
N TRP A 60 -18.41 7.28 0.38
CA TRP A 60 -19.83 7.44 0.09
C TRP A 60 -20.13 8.64 -0.81
N ASP A 61 -19.25 9.64 -0.86
CA ASP A 61 -19.39 10.83 -1.71
C ASP A 61 -18.55 10.75 -2.99
N ASP A 62 -18.12 9.55 -3.37
CA ASP A 62 -17.28 9.25 -4.54
C ASP A 62 -15.89 9.92 -4.49
N THR A 63 -15.40 10.23 -3.30
CA THR A 63 -14.03 10.74 -3.12
C THR A 63 -13.07 9.56 -2.98
N PRO A 64 -12.00 9.49 -3.79
CA PRO A 64 -11.01 8.42 -3.65
C PRO A 64 -10.29 8.49 -2.32
N MET A 65 -10.19 7.35 -1.65
CA MET A 65 -9.48 7.19 -0.39
C MET A 65 -8.43 6.10 -0.53
N VAL A 66 -7.27 6.31 0.09
CA VAL A 66 -6.18 5.33 0.09
C VAL A 66 -5.87 4.95 1.53
N PHE A 67 -5.80 3.64 1.78
CA PHE A 67 -5.36 3.14 3.09
C PHE A 67 -4.40 1.99 2.91
N VAL A 68 -3.64 1.74 3.96
CA VAL A 68 -2.62 0.71 3.96
C VAL A 68 -2.87 -0.25 5.12
N ASP A 69 -2.83 -1.53 4.81
CA ASP A 69 -2.90 -2.62 5.80
C ASP A 69 -1.54 -3.33 5.82
N ILE A 70 -1.06 -3.64 7.00
CA ILE A 70 0.25 -4.28 7.18
C ILE A 70 0.04 -5.71 7.65
N TYR A 71 0.73 -6.64 6.99
CA TYR A 71 0.70 -8.08 7.33
C TYR A 71 2.13 -8.57 7.58
N SER A 72 2.29 -9.48 8.52
CA SER A 72 3.53 -10.23 8.67
C SER A 72 3.43 -11.52 7.87
N VAL A 73 4.56 -11.97 7.32
CA VAL A 73 4.63 -13.18 6.49
C VAL A 73 5.59 -14.16 7.17
N ASN A 74 5.13 -15.36 7.46
CA ASN A 74 5.99 -16.38 8.08
C ASN A 74 6.78 -17.17 7.02
N ALA A 75 7.60 -18.11 7.46
CA ALA A 75 8.46 -18.90 6.58
C ALA A 75 7.66 -19.75 5.58
N ASP A 76 6.42 -20.06 5.88
CA ASP A 76 5.53 -20.84 4.99
C ASP A 76 4.78 -19.95 4.01
N GLY A 77 4.98 -18.63 4.07
CA GLY A 77 4.27 -17.68 3.22
C GLY A 77 2.89 -17.31 3.73
N GLU A 78 2.54 -17.69 4.93
CA GLU A 78 1.25 -17.34 5.52
C GLU A 78 1.29 -15.92 6.07
N GLU A 79 0.25 -15.15 5.79
CA GLU A 79 0.12 -13.77 6.21
C GLU A 79 -0.75 -13.65 7.47
N SER A 80 -0.31 -12.80 8.40
CA SER A 80 -1.05 -12.48 9.62
C SER A 80 -1.21 -10.97 9.73
N TRP A 81 -2.43 -10.50 9.96
CA TRP A 81 -2.72 -9.08 10.07
C TRP A 81 -1.99 -8.46 11.27
N VAL A 82 -1.34 -7.33 11.05
CA VAL A 82 -0.62 -6.59 12.09
C VAL A 82 -1.39 -5.33 12.46
N CYS A 83 -1.66 -4.48 11.48
CA CYS A 83 -2.45 -3.26 11.69
C CYS A 83 -3.00 -2.81 10.35
N GLY A 84 -3.99 -1.95 10.38
CA GLY A 84 -4.65 -1.50 9.16
C GLY A 84 -5.25 -0.12 9.27
N ASP A 85 -5.92 0.30 8.20
CA ASP A 85 -6.56 1.60 8.05
C ASP A 85 -5.57 2.75 8.25
N LEU A 86 -4.31 2.55 7.86
CA LEU A 86 -3.27 3.57 7.96
C LEU A 86 -3.33 4.50 6.76
N SER A 87 -3.12 5.79 6.99
CA SER A 87 -2.84 6.72 5.89
C SER A 87 -1.49 6.36 5.28
N ALA A 88 -1.21 6.84 4.06
CA ALA A 88 0.10 6.61 3.44
C ALA A 88 1.23 7.15 4.31
N SER A 89 1.02 8.29 4.96
CA SER A 89 2.00 8.89 5.87
C SER A 89 2.24 8.04 7.11
N ASP A 90 1.18 7.53 7.73
CA ASP A 90 1.29 6.68 8.91
C ASP A 90 1.93 5.34 8.57
N ALA A 91 1.60 4.79 7.40
CA ALA A 91 2.21 3.56 6.91
C ALA A 91 3.71 3.74 6.69
N LEU A 92 4.11 4.85 6.09
CA LEU A 92 5.53 5.17 5.89
C LEU A 92 6.26 5.22 7.23
N THR A 93 5.70 5.92 8.21
CA THR A 93 6.27 6.01 9.55
C THR A 93 6.42 4.64 10.19
N TYR A 94 5.41 3.80 10.05
CA TYR A 94 5.42 2.43 10.57
C TYR A 94 6.54 1.61 9.93
N ILE A 95 6.65 1.65 8.61
CA ILE A 95 7.64 0.86 7.86
C ILE A 95 9.06 1.31 8.21
N VAL A 96 9.30 2.61 8.27
CA VAL A 96 10.64 3.16 8.53
C VAL A 96 11.09 2.87 9.95
N ASN A 97 10.18 2.83 10.91
CA ASN A 97 10.49 2.61 12.33
C ASN A 97 10.37 1.13 12.76
N ALA A 98 10.04 0.27 11.84
CA ALA A 98 9.85 -1.16 12.13
C ALA A 98 11.18 -1.91 12.26
#